data_5cd3159d686413b0161b25131c06a9dd
#
_entry.id   5cd3159d686413b0161b25131c06a9dd
#
_cell.length_a   1.000
_cell.length_b   1.000
_cell.length_c   1.000
_cell.angle_alpha   90.00
_cell.angle_beta   90.00
_cell.angle_gamma   90.00
#
_symmetry.space_group_name_H-M   'P 1'
#
loop_
_entity.id
_entity.type
_entity.pdbx_description
1 polymer ?
#
loop_
_entity_poly.entity_id
_entity_poly.type
_entity_poly.pdbx_seq_one_letter_code
_entity_poly.pdbx_strand_id
1 'polypeptide(L)'
;MSETGARAATALNSGNDVFFLLQWGWRLRIALSLAVGLGLVAGLGASYAVTPIYQAQVELVLSMEDANSALRRAGADLGNIASLVGISATGSGAAQADELVAILDSRALGNKFIDAEAMQAQLLNAPHLQSALAGLLGADDHAERRAREAYRRFTQRVRVVEHDRKTGLVQVGMRWPDPQLAAQWANHYVALADDIYRGQQLVRHRARVTSLQKELETARTAEVRVATAKLFEDELKFIMNASTRGDFAFRVIDPAVAPLPSERQSPHRSIYMLVGSLAMLSLVTPVLWYRSRFQRA
;
A
#
# COMPACT_ATOMS: atom_id res chain seq x y z
N MET A 1 -57.09 -1.32 40.05
CA MET A 1 -55.88 -1.49 40.90
C MET A 1 -55.19 -2.83 40.64
N SER A 2 -54.92 -3.24 39.37
CA SER A 2 -54.38 -4.58 39.08
C SER A 2 -53.23 -4.60 38.02
N GLU A 3 -52.83 -3.46 37.49
CA GLU A 3 -51.75 -3.43 36.48
C GLU A 3 -50.35 -3.11 37.02
N THR A 4 -50.26 -2.53 38.23
CA THR A 4 -48.98 -2.16 38.85
C THR A 4 -48.24 -3.38 39.45
N GLY A 5 -48.99 -4.44 39.81
CA GLY A 5 -48.42 -5.66 40.39
C GLY A 5 -47.70 -6.56 39.36
N ALA A 6 -48.18 -6.58 38.11
CA ALA A 6 -47.60 -7.43 37.06
C ALA A 6 -46.24 -6.92 36.54
N ARG A 7 -46.05 -5.58 36.50
CA ARG A 7 -44.78 -4.98 36.10
C ARG A 7 -43.66 -5.10 37.14
N ALA A 8 -44.01 -5.12 38.42
CA ALA A 8 -43.06 -5.33 39.50
C ALA A 8 -42.56 -6.79 39.59
N ALA A 9 -43.40 -7.77 39.25
CA ALA A 9 -43.01 -9.17 39.22
C ALA A 9 -42.06 -9.52 38.07
N THR A 10 -42.15 -8.81 36.92
CA THR A 10 -41.25 -9.02 35.77
C THR A 10 -39.86 -8.39 35.99
N ALA A 11 -39.79 -7.30 36.76
CA ALA A 11 -38.51 -6.64 37.08
C ALA A 11 -37.70 -7.42 38.15
N LEU A 12 -38.38 -8.16 39.03
CA LEU A 12 -37.70 -8.97 40.05
C LEU A 12 -37.12 -10.28 39.49
N ASN A 13 -37.60 -10.76 38.34
CA ASN A 13 -37.08 -11.98 37.72
C ASN A 13 -35.75 -11.78 37.00
N SER A 14 -35.46 -10.57 36.52
CA SER A 14 -34.19 -10.27 35.82
C SER A 14 -32.98 -10.25 36.76
N GLY A 15 -33.15 -9.89 38.02
CA GLY A 15 -32.09 -9.90 39.04
C GLY A 15 -31.66 -11.32 39.44
N ASN A 16 -32.61 -12.26 39.49
CA ASN A 16 -32.33 -13.64 39.81
C ASN A 16 -31.60 -14.38 38.70
N ASP A 17 -31.86 -14.02 37.44
CA ASP A 17 -31.18 -14.62 36.28
C ASP A 17 -29.70 -14.25 36.22
N VAL A 18 -29.35 -13.01 36.55
CA VAL A 18 -27.95 -12.56 36.60
C VAL A 18 -27.20 -13.24 37.78
N PHE A 19 -27.84 -13.34 38.94
CA PHE A 19 -27.25 -14.01 40.11
C PHE A 19 -27.07 -15.52 39.86
N PHE A 20 -28.01 -16.12 39.17
CA PHE A 20 -27.95 -17.53 38.76
C PHE A 20 -26.83 -17.77 37.74
N LEU A 21 -26.66 -16.88 36.77
CA LEU A 21 -25.57 -16.94 35.79
C LEU A 21 -24.19 -16.77 36.46
N LEU A 22 -24.06 -15.88 37.42
CA LEU A 22 -22.82 -15.69 38.19
C LEU A 22 -22.48 -16.93 39.04
N GLN A 23 -23.48 -17.53 39.72
CA GLN A 23 -23.26 -18.69 40.56
C GLN A 23 -23.00 -19.96 39.73
N TRP A 24 -23.62 -20.06 38.56
CA TRP A 24 -23.37 -21.10 37.58
C TRP A 24 -21.97 -20.95 36.98
N GLY A 25 -21.51 -19.73 36.62
CA GLY A 25 -20.18 -19.44 36.17
C GLY A 25 -19.08 -19.82 37.16
N TRP A 26 -19.33 -19.63 38.46
CA TRP A 26 -18.38 -20.00 39.52
C TRP A 26 -18.17 -21.53 39.64
N ARG A 27 -19.23 -22.33 39.51
CA ARG A 27 -19.14 -23.81 39.50
C ARG A 27 -18.46 -24.35 38.25
N LEU A 28 -18.55 -23.64 37.15
CA LEU A 28 -17.96 -24.03 35.87
C LEU A 28 -16.59 -23.38 35.57
N ARG A 29 -16.05 -22.62 36.52
CA ARG A 29 -14.77 -21.89 36.34
C ARG A 29 -13.63 -22.77 35.83
N ILE A 30 -13.57 -24.02 36.29
CA ILE A 30 -12.51 -24.95 35.85
C ILE A 30 -12.74 -25.39 34.39
N ALA A 31 -13.97 -25.65 33.98
CA ALA A 31 -14.28 -26.01 32.60
C ALA A 31 -14.11 -24.82 31.63
N LEU A 32 -14.48 -23.62 32.09
CA LEU A 32 -14.26 -22.38 31.31
C LEU A 32 -12.77 -22.04 31.19
N SER A 33 -11.97 -22.16 32.24
CA SER A 33 -10.55 -21.92 32.21
C SER A 33 -9.82 -22.94 31.32
N LEU A 34 -10.23 -24.22 31.35
CA LEU A 34 -9.73 -25.24 30.43
C LEU A 34 -10.11 -24.95 28.99
N ALA A 35 -11.33 -24.50 28.69
CA ALA A 35 -11.76 -24.12 27.36
C ALA A 35 -10.97 -22.94 26.83
N VAL A 36 -10.74 -21.91 27.67
CA VAL A 36 -9.88 -20.77 27.29
C VAL A 36 -8.44 -21.23 27.04
N GLY A 37 -7.86 -22.05 27.91
CA GLY A 37 -6.52 -22.59 27.75
C GLY A 37 -6.36 -23.41 26.45
N LEU A 38 -7.33 -24.25 26.16
CA LEU A 38 -7.35 -25.06 24.92
C LEU A 38 -7.52 -24.19 23.68
N GLY A 39 -8.36 -23.14 23.76
CA GLY A 39 -8.54 -22.15 22.72
C GLY A 39 -7.27 -21.33 22.43
N LEU A 40 -6.53 -20.96 23.50
CA LEU A 40 -5.23 -20.28 23.36
C LEU A 40 -4.20 -21.17 22.64
N VAL A 41 -4.11 -22.45 23.05
CA VAL A 41 -3.18 -23.42 22.42
C VAL A 41 -3.56 -23.68 20.96
N ALA A 42 -4.85 -23.87 20.68
CA ALA A 42 -5.33 -24.07 19.31
C ALA A 42 -5.10 -22.82 18.43
N GLY A 43 -5.36 -21.61 18.97
CA GLY A 43 -5.08 -20.35 18.29
C GLY A 43 -3.59 -20.14 18.01
N LEU A 44 -2.75 -20.53 18.97
CA LEU A 44 -1.29 -20.50 18.82
C LEU A 44 -0.83 -21.48 17.73
N GLY A 45 -1.34 -22.70 17.72
CA GLY A 45 -1.07 -23.70 16.68
C GLY A 45 -1.51 -23.23 15.29
N ALA A 46 -2.69 -22.65 15.17
CA ALA A 46 -3.16 -22.07 13.93
C ALA A 46 -2.28 -20.90 13.43
N SER A 47 -1.74 -20.08 14.35
CA SER A 47 -0.79 -19.01 14.02
C SER A 47 0.52 -19.52 13.41
N TYR A 48 0.97 -20.72 13.76
CA TYR A 48 2.17 -21.33 13.16
C TYR A 48 1.90 -21.95 11.78
N ALA A 49 0.66 -22.31 11.50
CA ALA A 49 0.28 -22.86 10.19
C ALA A 49 0.14 -21.77 9.10
N VAL A 50 0.02 -20.51 9.50
CA VAL A 50 -0.08 -19.36 8.55
C VAL A 50 1.34 -18.90 8.18
N THR A 51 1.60 -18.75 6.88
CA THR A 51 2.89 -18.24 6.37
C THR A 51 3.14 -16.81 6.87
N PRO A 52 4.32 -16.54 7.46
CA PRO A 52 4.66 -15.18 7.89
C PRO A 52 4.79 -14.26 6.68
N ILE A 53 4.37 -13.02 6.82
CA ILE A 53 4.53 -11.97 5.81
C ILE A 53 5.42 -10.88 6.40
N TYR A 54 6.45 -10.54 5.65
CA TYR A 54 7.40 -9.48 5.97
C TYR A 54 7.13 -8.28 5.08
N GLN A 55 7.39 -7.08 5.58
CA GLN A 55 7.31 -5.85 4.81
C GLN A 55 8.67 -5.17 4.83
N ALA A 56 9.28 -5.02 3.66
CA ALA A 56 10.46 -4.19 3.47
C ALA A 56 10.03 -2.85 2.89
N GLN A 57 10.65 -1.75 3.35
CA GLN A 57 10.28 -0.39 2.97
C GLN A 57 11.51 0.36 2.47
N VAL A 58 11.32 1.16 1.41
CA VAL A 58 12.26 2.17 0.94
C VAL A 58 11.73 3.53 1.34
N GLU A 59 12.56 4.35 1.94
CA GLU A 59 12.25 5.75 2.18
C GLU A 59 12.89 6.62 1.11
N LEU A 60 12.08 7.47 0.49
CA LEU A 60 12.54 8.34 -0.58
C LEU A 60 11.96 9.75 -0.46
N VAL A 61 12.68 10.70 -1.01
CA VAL A 61 12.23 12.07 -1.24
C VAL A 61 12.11 12.30 -2.73
N LEU A 62 11.07 13.02 -3.10
CA LEU A 62 10.84 13.43 -4.47
C LEU A 62 11.86 14.50 -4.87
N SER A 63 12.63 14.25 -5.92
CA SER A 63 13.63 15.19 -6.42
C SER A 63 12.94 16.32 -7.18
N MET A 64 12.74 17.45 -6.50
CA MET A 64 12.12 18.65 -7.07
C MET A 64 13.17 19.68 -7.55
N GLU A 65 14.43 19.27 -7.69
CA GLU A 65 15.56 20.19 -7.85
C GLU A 65 15.46 21.00 -9.15
N ASP A 66 14.96 20.40 -10.23
CA ASP A 66 14.90 21.07 -11.52
C ASP A 66 13.74 22.06 -11.66
N ALA A 67 12.58 21.79 -11.06
CA ALA A 67 11.46 22.73 -11.06
C ALA A 67 11.76 23.98 -10.21
N ASN A 68 12.34 23.79 -9.04
CA ASN A 68 12.72 24.90 -8.16
C ASN A 68 13.91 25.69 -8.69
N SER A 69 14.87 25.07 -9.38
CA SER A 69 16.02 25.78 -9.94
C SER A 69 15.64 26.64 -11.18
N ALA A 70 14.73 26.16 -12.01
CA ALA A 70 14.17 26.94 -13.12
C ALA A 70 13.33 28.11 -12.61
N LEU A 71 12.50 27.86 -11.58
CA LEU A 71 11.66 28.89 -10.97
C LEU A 71 12.49 29.93 -10.20
N ARG A 72 13.56 29.54 -9.52
CA ARG A 72 14.48 30.45 -8.83
C ARG A 72 15.29 31.30 -9.81
N ARG A 73 15.66 30.77 -10.96
CA ARG A 73 16.32 31.52 -12.02
C ARG A 73 15.37 32.51 -12.72
N ALA A 74 14.14 32.10 -13.00
CA ALA A 74 13.11 32.97 -13.51
C ALA A 74 12.63 33.98 -12.46
N GLY A 75 12.59 33.61 -11.20
CA GLY A 75 12.15 34.46 -10.08
C GLY A 75 13.15 35.52 -9.66
N ALA A 76 14.47 35.34 -9.95
CA ALA A 76 15.44 36.39 -9.68
C ALA A 76 15.22 37.64 -10.56
N ASP A 77 14.72 37.47 -11.78
CA ASP A 77 14.39 38.59 -12.70
C ASP A 77 12.91 39.05 -12.61
N LEU A 78 11.99 38.18 -12.16
CA LEU A 78 10.55 38.41 -12.17
C LEU A 78 9.88 38.37 -10.79
N GLY A 79 10.64 38.18 -9.72
CA GLY A 79 10.14 38.00 -8.36
C GLY A 79 9.24 39.13 -7.84
N ASN A 80 9.45 40.37 -8.33
CA ASN A 80 8.61 41.53 -8.02
C ASN A 80 7.31 41.56 -8.82
N ILE A 81 7.22 40.91 -9.98
CA ILE A 81 6.04 40.91 -10.84
C ILE A 81 5.10 39.74 -10.49
N ALA A 82 5.65 38.59 -10.15
CA ALA A 82 4.85 37.41 -9.78
C ALA A 82 4.07 37.59 -8.48
N SER A 83 4.60 38.37 -7.52
CA SER A 83 3.89 38.73 -6.28
C SER A 83 2.74 39.69 -6.53
N LEU A 84 2.83 40.53 -7.55
CA LEU A 84 1.78 41.50 -7.94
C LEU A 84 0.60 40.82 -8.67
N VAL A 85 0.83 39.69 -9.34
CA VAL A 85 -0.23 38.96 -10.09
C VAL A 85 -0.84 37.80 -9.27
N GLY A 86 -0.41 37.61 -8.00
CA GLY A 86 -1.00 36.61 -7.09
C GLY A 86 -0.76 35.17 -7.52
N ILE A 87 0.21 34.91 -8.42
CA ILE A 87 0.62 33.56 -8.79
C ILE A 87 1.57 33.07 -7.69
N SER A 88 1.00 32.43 -6.68
CA SER A 88 1.79 31.77 -5.65
C SER A 88 2.57 30.59 -6.27
N ALA A 89 3.88 30.70 -6.31
CA ALA A 89 4.82 29.64 -6.74
C ALA A 89 4.74 28.35 -5.88
N THR A 90 3.94 28.36 -4.82
CA THR A 90 3.70 27.24 -3.92
C THR A 90 2.89 26.08 -4.53
N GLY A 91 2.17 26.31 -5.64
CA GLY A 91 1.34 25.27 -6.26
C GLY A 91 2.08 24.28 -7.16
N SER A 92 3.21 24.68 -7.75
CA SER A 92 3.92 23.84 -8.73
C SER A 92 4.63 22.63 -8.12
N GLY A 93 5.20 22.79 -6.94
CA GLY A 93 5.92 21.70 -6.25
C GLY A 93 4.98 20.60 -5.73
N ALA A 94 3.83 21.00 -5.20
CA ALA A 94 2.84 20.02 -4.72
C ALA A 94 2.22 19.22 -5.87
N ALA A 95 1.91 19.87 -6.99
CA ALA A 95 1.37 19.19 -8.17
C ALA A 95 2.39 18.20 -8.78
N GLN A 96 3.68 18.56 -8.80
CA GLN A 96 4.74 17.65 -9.26
C GLN A 96 4.94 16.47 -8.31
N ALA A 97 4.85 16.71 -6.98
CA ALA A 97 4.88 15.63 -5.99
C ALA A 97 3.72 14.66 -6.20
N ASP A 98 2.51 15.17 -6.37
CA ASP A 98 1.33 14.33 -6.62
C ASP A 98 1.47 13.55 -7.96
N GLU A 99 2.09 14.13 -9.00
CA GLU A 99 2.41 13.42 -10.27
C GLU A 99 3.37 12.25 -10.03
N LEU A 100 4.45 12.47 -9.28
CA LEU A 100 5.45 11.42 -9.00
C LEU A 100 4.86 10.29 -8.14
N VAL A 101 4.04 10.63 -7.15
CA VAL A 101 3.31 9.63 -6.35
C VAL A 101 2.32 8.86 -7.23
N ALA A 102 1.62 9.55 -8.14
CA ALA A 102 0.70 8.89 -9.07
C ALA A 102 1.42 7.91 -10.01
N ILE A 103 2.69 8.16 -10.34
CA ILE A 103 3.51 7.21 -11.11
C ILE A 103 3.79 5.95 -10.30
N LEU A 104 4.17 6.10 -9.01
CA LEU A 104 4.36 4.95 -8.11
C LEU A 104 3.09 4.13 -7.96
N ASP A 105 1.91 4.74 -8.03
CA ASP A 105 0.62 4.07 -7.97
C ASP A 105 0.12 3.58 -9.32
N SER A 106 0.78 3.94 -10.42
CA SER A 106 0.28 3.70 -11.76
C SER A 106 0.16 2.21 -12.10
N ARG A 107 -0.87 1.88 -12.87
CA ARG A 107 -1.08 0.54 -13.40
C ARG A 107 0.03 0.13 -14.37
N ALA A 108 0.56 1.08 -15.14
CA ALA A 108 1.61 0.84 -16.11
C ALA A 108 2.89 0.34 -15.43
N LEU A 109 3.31 1.02 -14.34
CA LEU A 109 4.46 0.61 -13.54
C LEU A 109 4.20 -0.76 -12.89
N GLY A 110 3.03 -0.96 -12.26
CA GLY A 110 2.69 -2.22 -11.61
C GLY A 110 2.71 -3.42 -12.56
N ASN A 111 2.13 -3.30 -13.74
CA ASN A 111 2.15 -4.37 -14.75
C ASN A 111 3.58 -4.64 -15.22
N LYS A 112 4.36 -3.58 -15.54
CA LYS A 112 5.75 -3.74 -15.98
C LYS A 112 6.62 -4.41 -14.92
N PHE A 113 6.38 -4.10 -13.65
CA PHE A 113 7.08 -4.74 -12.54
C PHE A 113 6.70 -6.22 -12.39
N ILE A 114 5.39 -6.55 -12.47
CA ILE A 114 4.90 -7.93 -12.41
C ILE A 114 5.52 -8.77 -13.54
N ASP A 115 5.65 -8.21 -14.72
CA ASP A 115 6.24 -8.87 -15.88
C ASP A 115 7.77 -9.03 -15.73
N ALA A 116 8.47 -7.99 -15.25
CA ALA A 116 9.91 -7.98 -15.04
C ALA A 116 10.35 -9.02 -13.99
N GLU A 117 9.60 -9.14 -12.88
CA GLU A 117 9.90 -10.10 -11.81
C GLU A 117 9.27 -11.48 -12.03
N ALA A 118 8.60 -11.70 -13.16
CA ALA A 118 7.84 -12.93 -13.44
C ALA A 118 6.89 -13.34 -12.29
N MET A 119 6.37 -12.35 -11.56
CA MET A 119 5.53 -12.55 -10.38
C MET A 119 4.16 -13.14 -10.69
N GLN A 120 3.74 -13.11 -11.96
CA GLN A 120 2.39 -13.51 -12.36
C GLN A 120 2.05 -14.93 -11.87
N ALA A 121 2.99 -15.87 -12.02
CA ALA A 121 2.82 -17.24 -11.54
C ALA A 121 2.73 -17.31 -10.01
N GLN A 122 3.55 -16.56 -9.31
CA GLN A 122 3.61 -16.55 -7.84
C GLN A 122 2.36 -15.89 -7.23
N LEU A 123 1.87 -14.82 -7.83
CA LEU A 123 0.63 -14.14 -7.41
C LEU A 123 -0.63 -14.99 -7.63
N LEU A 124 -0.64 -15.82 -8.67
CA LEU A 124 -1.78 -16.66 -9.05
C LEU A 124 -1.74 -18.06 -8.43
N ASN A 125 -0.56 -18.56 -8.01
CA ASN A 125 -0.34 -19.88 -7.41
C ASN A 125 -0.88 -20.05 -5.97
N ALA A 126 -1.78 -19.19 -5.52
CA ALA A 126 -2.57 -19.54 -4.35
C ALA A 126 -3.40 -20.79 -4.67
N PRO A 127 -3.42 -21.83 -3.78
CA PRO A 127 -4.09 -23.10 -4.04
C PRO A 127 -5.62 -22.87 -4.06
N HIS A 128 -6.16 -22.64 -5.22
CA HIS A 128 -7.60 -22.53 -5.40
C HIS A 128 -8.09 -23.61 -6.35
N LEU A 129 -8.92 -24.49 -5.84
CA LEU A 129 -9.73 -25.45 -6.62
C LEU A 129 -10.42 -24.80 -7.83
N GLN A 130 -10.66 -23.48 -7.77
CA GLN A 130 -11.28 -22.71 -8.85
C GLN A 130 -10.41 -22.59 -10.10
N SER A 131 -9.07 -22.63 -9.98
CA SER A 131 -8.20 -22.56 -11.17
C SER A 131 -8.19 -23.86 -11.98
N ALA A 132 -8.39 -25.01 -11.32
CA ALA A 132 -8.50 -26.31 -11.99
C ALA A 132 -9.80 -26.45 -12.78
N LEU A 133 -10.91 -25.95 -12.25
CA LEU A 133 -12.21 -25.93 -12.91
C LEU A 133 -12.30 -24.92 -14.07
N ALA A 134 -11.60 -23.78 -13.96
CA ALA A 134 -11.57 -22.77 -15.02
C ALA A 134 -10.78 -23.25 -16.26
N GLY A 135 -9.79 -24.13 -16.08
CA GLY A 135 -9.05 -24.75 -17.19
C GLY A 135 -9.92 -25.70 -18.04
N LEU A 136 -11.01 -26.21 -17.50
CA LEU A 136 -11.93 -27.13 -18.20
C LEU A 136 -12.98 -26.40 -19.05
N LEU A 137 -13.20 -25.10 -18.83
CA LEU A 137 -14.29 -24.32 -19.44
C LEU A 137 -13.83 -23.40 -20.57
N GLY A 138 -12.66 -23.62 -21.15
CA GLY A 138 -12.10 -23.04 -22.37
C GLY A 138 -12.61 -21.65 -22.75
N ALA A 139 -11.82 -20.59 -22.51
CA ALA A 139 -12.07 -19.31 -23.14
C ALA A 139 -10.76 -18.51 -23.27
N ASP A 140 -10.52 -17.96 -24.43
CA ASP A 140 -9.35 -17.13 -24.80
C ASP A 140 -9.21 -15.80 -24.01
N ASP A 141 -10.20 -15.49 -23.20
CA ASP A 141 -10.24 -14.32 -22.30
C ASP A 141 -9.40 -14.50 -21.01
N HIS A 142 -8.69 -15.63 -20.89
CA HIS A 142 -8.00 -16.00 -19.64
C HIS A 142 -6.69 -15.24 -19.40
N ALA A 143 -5.99 -14.79 -20.43
CA ALA A 143 -4.72 -14.09 -20.26
C ALA A 143 -4.93 -12.69 -19.66
N GLU A 144 -5.87 -11.93 -20.22
CA GLU A 144 -6.21 -10.61 -19.69
C GLU A 144 -6.83 -10.67 -18.29
N ARG A 145 -7.70 -11.63 -18.04
CA ARG A 145 -8.28 -11.83 -16.70
C ARG A 145 -7.21 -12.18 -15.67
N ARG A 146 -6.26 -13.04 -16.03
CA ARG A 146 -5.11 -13.39 -15.16
C ARG A 146 -4.23 -12.18 -14.90
N ALA A 147 -3.92 -11.37 -15.91
CA ALA A 147 -3.13 -10.16 -15.74
C ALA A 147 -3.85 -9.12 -14.83
N ARG A 148 -5.16 -8.93 -15.02
CA ARG A 148 -5.97 -8.04 -14.16
C ARG A 148 -6.04 -8.54 -12.71
N GLU A 149 -6.19 -9.84 -12.51
CA GLU A 149 -6.23 -10.46 -11.18
C GLU A 149 -4.85 -10.39 -10.50
N ALA A 150 -3.77 -10.65 -11.23
CA ALA A 150 -2.41 -10.50 -10.73
C ALA A 150 -2.13 -9.06 -10.29
N TYR A 151 -2.48 -8.07 -11.11
CA TYR A 151 -2.36 -6.66 -10.76
C TYR A 151 -3.19 -6.28 -9.51
N ARG A 152 -4.43 -6.77 -9.43
CA ARG A 152 -5.29 -6.52 -8.26
C ARG A 152 -4.67 -7.09 -6.99
N ARG A 153 -4.17 -8.33 -7.03
CA ARG A 153 -3.49 -8.96 -5.89
C ARG A 153 -2.20 -8.25 -5.53
N PHE A 154 -1.42 -7.84 -6.52
CA PHE A 154 -0.21 -7.05 -6.32
C PHE A 154 -0.52 -5.75 -5.57
N THR A 155 -1.48 -4.96 -6.05
CA THR A 155 -1.84 -3.67 -5.44
C THR A 155 -2.45 -3.83 -4.05
N GLN A 156 -3.27 -4.87 -3.81
CA GLN A 156 -3.97 -5.03 -2.54
C GLN A 156 -3.13 -5.72 -1.46
N ARG A 157 -2.22 -6.62 -1.84
CA ARG A 157 -1.54 -7.50 -0.88
C ARG A 157 -0.02 -7.32 -0.82
N VAL A 158 0.59 -6.88 -1.90
CA VAL A 158 2.07 -6.83 -2.01
C VAL A 158 2.55 -5.40 -1.88
N ARG A 159 2.09 -4.50 -2.74
CA ARG A 159 2.56 -3.12 -2.80
C ARG A 159 1.90 -2.24 -1.73
N VAL A 160 2.70 -1.42 -1.07
CA VAL A 160 2.27 -0.35 -0.17
C VAL A 160 2.97 0.92 -0.59
N VAL A 161 2.23 1.99 -0.84
CA VAL A 161 2.78 3.32 -1.12
C VAL A 161 2.12 4.28 -0.15
N GLU A 162 2.92 4.94 0.67
CA GLU A 162 2.48 5.93 1.64
C GLU A 162 3.20 7.25 1.39
N HIS A 163 2.47 8.33 1.31
CA HIS A 163 3.02 9.67 1.12
C HIS A 163 2.62 10.57 2.29
N ASP A 164 3.60 10.98 3.07
CA ASP A 164 3.39 11.99 4.10
C ASP A 164 3.57 13.40 3.50
N ARG A 165 2.46 14.05 3.26
CA ARG A 165 2.43 15.42 2.71
C ARG A 165 3.06 16.49 3.63
N LYS A 166 3.23 16.18 4.92
CA LYS A 166 3.82 17.15 5.87
C LYS A 166 5.34 17.14 5.79
N THR A 167 5.92 15.94 5.69
CA THR A 167 7.38 15.78 5.61
C THR A 167 7.88 15.72 4.16
N GLY A 168 7.00 15.45 3.20
CA GLY A 168 7.36 15.22 1.80
C GLY A 168 8.02 13.85 1.56
N LEU A 169 8.05 12.99 2.58
CA LEU A 169 8.60 11.64 2.50
C LEU A 169 7.58 10.71 1.82
N VAL A 170 8.11 9.85 0.96
CA VAL A 170 7.34 8.77 0.36
C VAL A 170 7.96 7.45 0.81
N GLN A 171 7.13 6.56 1.31
CA GLN A 171 7.51 5.20 1.69
C GLN A 171 6.91 4.21 0.69
N VAL A 172 7.77 3.42 0.07
CA VAL A 172 7.37 2.35 -0.84
C VAL A 172 7.70 1.02 -0.17
N GLY A 173 6.68 0.26 0.16
CA GLY A 173 6.81 -1.04 0.83
C GLY A 173 6.39 -2.20 -0.06
N MET A 174 7.07 -3.34 0.10
CA MET A 174 6.68 -4.62 -0.49
C MET A 174 6.46 -5.66 0.60
N ARG A 175 5.30 -6.33 0.54
CA ARG A 175 4.90 -7.39 1.46
C ARG A 175 5.07 -8.75 0.80
N TRP A 176 5.93 -9.59 1.37
CA TRP A 176 6.19 -10.92 0.83
C TRP A 176 6.58 -11.91 1.93
N PRO A 177 6.37 -13.24 1.74
CA PRO A 177 6.82 -14.24 2.70
C PRO A 177 8.34 -14.32 2.85
N ASP A 178 9.09 -14.02 1.80
CA ASP A 178 10.54 -13.96 1.83
C ASP A 178 11.02 -12.52 2.08
N PRO A 179 11.71 -12.26 3.20
CA PRO A 179 12.17 -10.92 3.55
C PRO A 179 13.23 -10.37 2.60
N GLN A 180 14.07 -11.24 2.00
CA GLN A 180 15.10 -10.81 1.05
C GLN A 180 14.47 -10.37 -0.27
N LEU A 181 13.54 -11.15 -0.79
CA LEU A 181 12.79 -10.78 -2.00
C LEU A 181 11.96 -9.51 -1.78
N ALA A 182 11.35 -9.35 -0.61
CA ALA A 182 10.61 -8.14 -0.28
C ALA A 182 11.49 -6.88 -0.38
N ALA A 183 12.73 -6.93 0.16
CA ALA A 183 13.67 -5.82 0.11
C ALA A 183 14.18 -5.57 -1.32
N GLN A 184 14.54 -6.61 -2.05
CA GLN A 184 14.97 -6.49 -3.44
C GLN A 184 13.88 -5.89 -4.32
N TRP A 185 12.65 -6.34 -4.17
CA TRP A 185 11.52 -5.84 -4.94
C TRP A 185 11.15 -4.41 -4.61
N ALA A 186 11.26 -4.00 -3.33
CA ALA A 186 11.02 -2.61 -2.95
C ALA A 186 12.03 -1.67 -3.62
N ASN A 187 13.32 -2.02 -3.57
CA ASN A 187 14.38 -1.24 -4.22
C ASN A 187 14.22 -1.23 -5.75
N HIS A 188 13.97 -2.40 -6.36
CA HIS A 188 13.80 -2.50 -7.82
C HIS A 188 12.55 -1.76 -8.30
N TYR A 189 11.46 -1.76 -7.53
CA TYR A 189 10.24 -1.03 -7.88
C TYR A 189 10.47 0.47 -7.99
N VAL A 190 11.21 1.05 -7.05
CA VAL A 190 11.58 2.46 -7.06
C VAL A 190 12.51 2.78 -8.24
N ALA A 191 13.53 1.94 -8.49
CA ALA A 191 14.43 2.09 -9.62
C ALA A 191 13.68 2.03 -10.96
N LEU A 192 12.75 1.09 -11.11
CA LEU A 192 11.91 0.97 -12.31
C LEU A 192 10.98 2.18 -12.49
N ALA A 193 10.46 2.74 -11.39
CA ALA A 193 9.66 3.96 -11.43
C ALA A 193 10.48 5.16 -11.92
N ASP A 194 11.72 5.28 -11.41
CA ASP A 194 12.66 6.34 -11.83
C ASP A 194 12.99 6.24 -13.31
N ASP A 195 13.29 5.04 -13.80
CA ASP A 195 13.59 4.78 -15.22
C ASP A 195 12.40 5.11 -16.14
N ILE A 196 11.18 4.73 -15.74
CA ILE A 196 9.97 5.04 -16.51
C ILE A 196 9.74 6.55 -16.58
N TYR A 197 9.84 7.25 -15.45
CA TYR A 197 9.65 8.69 -15.41
C TYR A 197 10.72 9.41 -16.22
N ARG A 198 11.99 9.05 -16.03
CA ARG A 198 13.12 9.57 -16.79
C ARG A 198 12.91 9.38 -18.30
N GLY A 199 12.51 8.19 -18.71
CA GLY A 199 12.22 7.89 -20.12
C GLY A 199 11.11 8.78 -20.68
N GLN A 200 10.01 8.98 -19.93
CA GLN A 200 8.93 9.87 -20.35
C GLN A 200 9.38 11.34 -20.46
N GLN A 201 10.19 11.82 -19.52
CA GLN A 201 10.73 13.17 -19.57
C GLN A 201 11.66 13.36 -20.76
N LEU A 202 12.58 12.43 -20.99
CA LEU A 202 13.48 12.48 -22.14
C LEU A 202 12.74 12.52 -23.48
N VAL A 203 11.67 11.76 -23.64
CA VAL A 203 10.83 11.81 -24.85
C VAL A 203 10.19 13.19 -25.01
N ARG A 204 9.64 13.76 -23.94
CA ARG A 204 9.03 15.10 -23.96
C ARG A 204 10.03 16.21 -24.29
N HIS A 205 11.19 16.19 -23.65
CA HIS A 205 12.24 17.18 -23.87
C HIS A 205 12.87 17.09 -25.26
N ARG A 206 13.09 15.88 -25.80
CA ARG A 206 13.55 15.67 -27.17
C ARG A 206 12.55 16.20 -28.21
N ALA A 207 11.26 16.01 -28.00
CA ALA A 207 10.23 16.58 -28.85
C ALA A 207 10.26 18.11 -28.84
N ARG A 208 10.48 18.74 -27.64
CA ARG A 208 10.65 20.19 -27.54
C ARG A 208 11.90 20.69 -28.26
N VAL A 209 13.03 20.00 -28.13
CA VAL A 209 14.27 20.31 -28.86
C VAL A 209 14.02 20.34 -30.37
N THR A 210 13.34 19.33 -30.91
CA THR A 210 13.00 19.28 -32.34
C THR A 210 12.09 20.43 -32.74
N SER A 211 11.12 20.82 -31.93
CA SER A 211 10.26 21.96 -32.18
C SER A 211 11.01 23.28 -32.16
N LEU A 212 11.87 23.51 -31.15
CA LEU A 212 12.68 24.70 -31.00
C LEU A 212 13.70 24.83 -32.11
N GLN A 213 14.29 23.73 -32.59
CA GLN A 213 15.19 23.73 -33.73
C GLN A 213 14.51 24.23 -34.99
N LYS A 214 13.28 23.76 -35.28
CA LYS A 214 12.48 24.22 -36.40
C LYS A 214 12.12 25.71 -36.27
N GLU A 215 11.87 26.18 -35.06
CA GLU A 215 11.55 27.59 -34.79
C GLU A 215 12.79 28.49 -34.99
N LEU A 216 14.00 28.03 -34.63
CA LEU A 216 15.25 28.72 -34.87
C LEU A 216 15.52 28.93 -36.39
N GLU A 217 15.17 27.94 -37.23
CA GLU A 217 15.31 28.03 -38.67
C GLU A 217 14.35 29.04 -39.31
N THR A 218 13.17 29.23 -38.72
CA THR A 218 12.11 30.09 -39.24
C THR A 218 12.04 31.47 -38.59
N ALA A 219 12.82 31.71 -37.52
CA ALA A 219 12.83 32.96 -36.77
C ALA A 219 13.25 34.16 -37.63
N ARG A 220 12.36 35.14 -37.75
CA ARG A 220 12.56 36.33 -38.60
C ARG A 220 13.28 37.47 -37.89
N THR A 221 13.20 37.59 -36.60
CA THR A 221 13.85 38.64 -35.81
C THR A 221 15.01 38.12 -34.99
N ALA A 222 16.02 38.96 -34.73
CA ALA A 222 17.16 38.60 -33.92
C ALA A 222 16.78 38.27 -32.46
N GLU A 223 15.84 39.00 -31.91
CA GLU A 223 15.36 38.82 -30.54
C GLU A 223 14.72 37.45 -30.34
N VAL A 224 13.82 37.02 -31.24
CA VAL A 224 13.17 35.72 -31.22
C VAL A 224 14.23 34.61 -31.36
N ARG A 225 15.19 34.80 -32.26
CA ARG A 225 16.27 33.82 -32.45
C ARG A 225 17.11 33.62 -31.19
N VAL A 226 17.48 34.68 -30.48
CA VAL A 226 18.25 34.65 -29.24
C VAL A 226 17.43 33.98 -28.12
N ALA A 227 16.16 34.34 -27.97
CA ALA A 227 15.29 33.74 -26.96
C ALA A 227 15.09 32.24 -27.21
N THR A 228 14.81 31.82 -28.44
CA THR A 228 14.64 30.43 -28.81
C THR A 228 15.93 29.62 -28.65
N ALA A 229 17.11 30.21 -28.99
CA ALA A 229 18.39 29.56 -28.76
C ALA A 229 18.67 29.28 -27.28
N LYS A 230 18.31 30.23 -26.43
CA LYS A 230 18.43 30.03 -24.96
C LYS A 230 17.54 28.90 -24.45
N LEU A 231 16.28 28.83 -24.90
CA LEU A 231 15.38 27.73 -24.55
C LEU A 231 15.92 26.38 -25.07
N PHE A 232 16.44 26.36 -26.30
CA PHE A 232 17.04 25.16 -26.88
C PHE A 232 18.24 24.70 -26.06
N GLU A 233 19.12 25.61 -25.63
CA GLU A 233 20.26 25.29 -24.77
C GLU A 233 19.78 24.70 -23.40
N ASP A 234 18.75 25.26 -22.80
CA ASP A 234 18.22 24.79 -21.52
C ASP A 234 17.61 23.39 -21.64
N GLU A 235 16.91 23.09 -22.76
CA GLU A 235 16.38 21.74 -23.02
C GLU A 235 17.49 20.72 -23.22
N LEU A 236 18.59 21.10 -23.91
CA LEU A 236 19.78 20.23 -24.09
C LEU A 236 20.45 19.95 -22.72
N LYS A 237 20.62 20.96 -21.90
CA LYS A 237 21.19 20.80 -20.55
C LYS A 237 20.33 19.82 -19.71
N PHE A 238 19.00 19.92 -19.80
CA PHE A 238 18.10 18.99 -19.14
C PHE A 238 18.34 17.55 -19.61
N ILE A 239 18.38 17.32 -20.94
CA ILE A 239 18.60 16.00 -21.52
C ILE A 239 19.96 15.42 -21.07
N MET A 240 21.01 16.24 -21.06
CA MET A 240 22.34 15.81 -20.61
C MET A 240 22.33 15.42 -19.12
N ASN A 241 21.73 16.24 -18.26
CA ASN A 241 21.62 15.96 -16.83
C ASN A 241 20.79 14.70 -16.56
N ALA A 242 19.64 14.55 -17.22
CA ALA A 242 18.78 13.38 -17.08
C ALA A 242 19.46 12.08 -17.53
N SER A 243 20.40 12.15 -18.47
CA SER A 243 21.14 10.98 -18.96
C SER A 243 22.29 10.55 -18.03
N THR A 244 22.77 11.45 -17.16
CA THR A 244 23.98 11.24 -16.36
C THR A 244 23.67 10.89 -14.91
N ARG A 245 22.52 11.32 -14.37
CA ARG A 245 22.14 11.08 -12.96
C ARG A 245 21.53 9.69 -12.77
N GLY A 246 21.93 9.00 -11.69
CA GLY A 246 21.33 7.74 -11.25
C GLY A 246 19.91 7.95 -10.69
N ASP A 247 19.76 8.87 -9.75
CA ASP A 247 18.50 9.20 -9.07
C ASP A 247 17.90 10.45 -9.70
N PHE A 248 16.92 10.27 -10.58
CA PHE A 248 16.35 11.37 -11.35
C PHE A 248 15.11 11.98 -10.68
N ALA A 249 14.09 11.18 -10.46
CA ALA A 249 12.82 11.59 -9.84
C ALA A 249 12.75 11.26 -8.35
N PHE A 250 13.34 10.14 -7.97
CA PHE A 250 13.25 9.56 -6.63
C PHE A 250 14.64 9.44 -6.01
N ARG A 251 14.94 10.31 -5.05
CA ARG A 251 16.17 10.20 -4.27
C ARG A 251 15.93 9.28 -3.09
N VAL A 252 16.52 8.11 -3.13
CA VAL A 252 16.46 7.15 -2.02
C VAL A 252 17.26 7.70 -0.83
N ILE A 253 16.59 7.83 0.32
CA ILE A 253 17.21 8.22 1.59
C ILE A 253 17.67 6.97 2.31
N ASP A 254 16.76 5.99 2.43
CA ASP A 254 17.03 4.72 3.09
C ASP A 254 16.56 3.57 2.19
N PRO A 255 17.48 2.76 1.66
CA PRO A 255 17.12 1.62 0.83
C PRO A 255 16.49 0.52 1.68
N ALA A 256 15.56 -0.25 1.09
CA ALA A 256 14.96 -1.36 1.77
C ALA A 256 16.01 -2.42 2.14
N VAL A 257 15.96 -2.80 3.41
CA VAL A 257 16.76 -3.90 3.97
C VAL A 257 15.82 -5.05 4.33
N ALA A 258 16.32 -6.28 4.25
CA ALA A 258 15.53 -7.45 4.63
C ALA A 258 15.14 -7.38 6.12
N PRO A 259 13.83 -7.34 6.45
CA PRO A 259 13.37 -7.25 7.83
C PRO A 259 13.75 -8.51 8.62
N LEU A 260 13.97 -8.33 9.91
CA LEU A 260 14.31 -9.41 10.83
C LEU A 260 13.09 -10.34 11.04
N PRO A 261 13.30 -11.62 11.42
CA PRO A 261 12.19 -12.52 11.73
C PRO A 261 11.26 -12.06 12.85
N SER A 262 11.73 -11.15 13.71
CA SER A 262 10.95 -10.49 14.76
C SER A 262 9.99 -9.42 14.24
N GLU A 263 10.29 -8.82 13.08
CA GLU A 263 9.56 -7.69 12.46
C GLU A 263 8.46 -8.14 11.48
N ARG A 264 8.05 -9.40 11.58
CA ARG A 264 6.96 -9.91 10.75
C ARG A 264 5.67 -9.12 10.98
N GLN A 265 5.01 -8.76 9.90
CA GLN A 265 3.76 -7.99 9.93
C GLN A 265 2.53 -8.88 10.21
N SER A 266 2.58 -10.14 9.81
CA SER A 266 1.49 -11.10 9.97
C SER A 266 2.07 -12.53 10.14
N PRO A 267 1.39 -13.42 10.90
CA PRO A 267 0.21 -13.23 11.73
C PRO A 267 0.51 -12.61 13.09
N HIS A 268 -0.38 -11.73 13.57
CA HIS A 268 -0.32 -11.28 14.96
C HIS A 268 -0.77 -12.42 15.89
N ARG A 269 0.17 -13.08 16.55
CA ARG A 269 -0.08 -14.26 17.42
C ARG A 269 -1.13 -13.98 18.47
N SER A 270 -1.12 -12.77 19.05
CA SER A 270 -2.11 -12.33 20.07
C SER A 270 -3.54 -12.37 19.55
N ILE A 271 -3.78 -11.96 18.29
CA ILE A 271 -5.13 -11.97 17.70
C ILE A 271 -5.61 -13.41 17.50
N TYR A 272 -4.75 -14.32 17.02
CA TYR A 272 -5.12 -15.73 16.83
C TYR A 272 -5.41 -16.42 18.15
N MET A 273 -4.65 -16.14 19.21
CA MET A 273 -4.94 -16.64 20.56
C MET A 273 -6.28 -16.14 21.07
N LEU A 274 -6.58 -14.84 20.89
CA LEU A 274 -7.83 -14.23 21.33
C LEU A 274 -9.03 -14.81 20.57
N VAL A 275 -8.93 -14.92 19.25
CA VAL A 275 -9.99 -15.53 18.42
C VAL A 275 -10.19 -17.00 18.76
N GLY A 276 -9.12 -17.77 18.95
CA GLY A 276 -9.16 -19.17 19.35
C GLY A 276 -9.84 -19.35 20.71
N SER A 277 -9.52 -18.51 21.70
CA SER A 277 -10.15 -18.56 23.02
C SER A 277 -11.64 -18.19 22.98
N LEU A 278 -12.00 -17.19 22.17
CA LEU A 278 -13.39 -16.75 22.00
C LEU A 278 -14.23 -17.83 21.29
N ALA A 279 -13.66 -18.48 20.25
CA ALA A 279 -14.31 -19.57 19.54
C ALA A 279 -14.56 -20.79 20.45
N MET A 280 -13.57 -21.16 21.27
CA MET A 280 -13.75 -22.24 22.23
C MET A 280 -14.80 -21.90 23.32
N LEU A 281 -14.81 -20.68 23.81
CA LEU A 281 -15.86 -20.21 24.75
C LEU A 281 -17.25 -20.30 24.12
N SER A 282 -17.42 -19.89 22.87
CA SER A 282 -18.71 -19.93 22.17
C SER A 282 -19.21 -21.35 21.91
N LEU A 283 -18.31 -22.32 21.75
CA LEU A 283 -18.66 -23.74 21.58
C LEU A 283 -18.97 -24.44 22.92
N VAL A 284 -18.21 -24.14 23.96
CA VAL A 284 -18.30 -24.85 25.24
C VAL A 284 -19.50 -24.34 26.10
N THR A 285 -19.78 -23.04 26.06
CA THR A 285 -20.90 -22.46 26.85
C THR A 285 -22.26 -23.08 26.56
N PRO A 286 -22.75 -23.27 25.33
CA PRO A 286 -24.03 -23.89 25.06
C PRO A 286 -24.07 -25.37 25.46
N VAL A 287 -22.95 -26.09 25.26
CA VAL A 287 -22.86 -27.51 25.65
C VAL A 287 -22.96 -27.68 27.14
N LEU A 288 -22.28 -26.85 27.93
CA LEU A 288 -22.34 -26.87 29.38
C LEU A 288 -23.73 -26.44 29.88
N TRP A 289 -24.37 -25.46 29.25
CA TRP A 289 -25.71 -25.01 29.53
C TRP A 289 -26.75 -26.13 29.28
N TYR A 290 -26.66 -26.82 28.15
CA TYR A 290 -27.51 -27.94 27.79
C TYR A 290 -27.35 -29.08 28.80
N ARG A 291 -26.12 -29.48 29.13
CA ARG A 291 -25.83 -30.53 30.12
C ARG A 291 -26.34 -30.19 31.54
N SER A 292 -26.22 -28.92 31.93
CA SER A 292 -26.72 -28.49 33.26
C SER A 292 -28.24 -28.51 33.37
N ARG A 293 -28.95 -28.41 32.25
CA ARG A 293 -30.42 -28.43 32.24
C ARG A 293 -30.97 -29.86 32.31
N PHE A 294 -30.28 -30.83 31.66
CA PHE A 294 -30.68 -32.23 31.66
C PHE A 294 -30.32 -32.99 32.94
N GLN A 295 -29.39 -32.51 33.75
CA GLN A 295 -29.06 -33.12 35.05
C GLN A 295 -30.02 -32.70 36.18
N ARG A 296 -31.00 -31.84 35.90
CA ARG A 296 -32.00 -31.36 36.84
C ARG A 296 -33.41 -31.89 36.53
N ALA A 297 -33.57 -32.66 35.49
CA ALA A 297 -34.78 -33.43 35.20
C ALA A 297 -34.61 -34.91 35.65
#